data_b19a465f284ef7643a2ab9d53057682e
#
_entry.id   b19a465f284ef7643a2ab9d53057682e
#
_cell.length_a   1.000
_cell.length_b   1.000
_cell.length_c   1.000
_cell.angle_alpha   90.00
_cell.angle_beta   90.00
_cell.angle_gamma   90.00
#
_symmetry.space_group_name_H-M   'P 1'
#
loop_
_entity.id
_entity.type
_entity.pdbx_description
1 polymer ?
#
loop_
_entity_poly.entity_id
_entity_poly.type
_entity_poly.pdbx_seq_one_letter_code
_entity_poly.pdbx_strand_id
1 'polypeptide(L)'
;VGRNYDADVIRINSQSGKGGVGYILETKFGLNLPPKMREAMGYAAKAVSDHKHKELHPDEIFSLFKSTFENVVEPYSINEVHFQQKEDGIVTRVTSTFRGKTIVTEASGNGRLDAVSNALKKAYELKYTLETYQEHALEQSSSSKAIAYVGIRKPDGTLAWGAGVDQDIIRASIDALVTA
;
A
#
# COMPACT_ATOMS: atom_id res chain seq x y z
N VAL A 1 -30.42 -8.15 28.70
CA VAL A 1 -29.16 -8.84 28.49
C VAL A 1 -28.19 -7.93 27.83
N GLY A 2 -27.54 -7.11 28.59
CA GLY A 2 -26.47 -6.27 28.08
C GLY A 2 -25.27 -7.13 27.72
N ARG A 3 -25.22 -7.54 26.47
CA ARG A 3 -23.96 -8.03 25.97
C ARG A 3 -23.02 -6.86 25.87
N ASN A 4 -21.99 -6.96 26.62
CA ASN A 4 -20.95 -5.96 26.61
C ASN A 4 -20.18 -6.10 25.31
N TYR A 5 -20.50 -5.25 24.33
CA TYR A 5 -19.76 -5.20 23.08
C TYR A 5 -18.30 -4.76 23.25
N ASP A 6 -17.97 -4.26 24.44
CA ASP A 6 -16.59 -3.92 24.77
C ASP A 6 -15.66 -5.12 24.78
N ALA A 7 -16.22 -6.33 24.93
CA ALA A 7 -15.43 -7.56 24.84
C ALA A 7 -14.90 -7.84 23.42
N ASP A 8 -15.54 -7.25 22.42
CA ASP A 8 -15.12 -7.41 21.01
C ASP A 8 -14.11 -6.34 20.59
N VAL A 9 -13.80 -5.39 21.45
CA VAL A 9 -12.82 -4.35 21.14
C VAL A 9 -11.43 -4.90 21.45
N ILE A 10 -10.75 -5.36 20.42
CA ILE A 10 -9.37 -5.79 20.54
C ILE A 10 -8.50 -4.54 20.61
N ARG A 11 -7.75 -4.40 21.69
CA ARG A 11 -6.80 -3.31 21.90
C ARG A 11 -5.40 -3.78 21.61
N ILE A 12 -4.65 -2.97 20.88
CA ILE A 12 -3.28 -3.27 20.54
C ILE A 12 -2.35 -2.49 21.48
N ASN A 13 -1.45 -3.22 22.11
CA ASN A 13 -0.40 -2.66 22.96
C ASN A 13 0.95 -3.28 22.59
N SER A 14 2.02 -2.90 23.29
CA SER A 14 3.37 -3.40 23.01
C SER A 14 3.51 -4.92 23.16
N GLN A 15 2.59 -5.56 23.87
CA GLN A 15 2.59 -7.00 24.10
C GLN A 15 1.68 -7.75 23.12
N SER A 16 0.89 -7.05 22.32
CA SER A 16 0.00 -7.66 21.34
C SER A 16 0.79 -8.25 20.19
N GLY A 17 0.41 -9.44 19.76
CA GLY A 17 1.03 -10.09 18.61
C GLY A 17 0.68 -9.43 17.30
N LYS A 18 1.51 -9.70 16.28
CA LYS A 18 1.35 -9.20 14.92
C LYS A 18 -0.01 -9.51 14.31
N GLY A 19 -0.57 -10.68 14.66
CA GLY A 19 -1.87 -11.12 14.16
C GLY A 19 -3.04 -10.28 14.65
N GLY A 20 -2.93 -9.65 15.81
CA GLY A 20 -3.98 -8.79 16.35
C GLY A 20 -4.27 -7.57 15.51
N VAL A 21 -3.24 -6.92 14.98
CA VAL A 21 -3.37 -5.76 14.10
C VAL A 21 -4.03 -6.15 12.78
N GLY A 22 -3.57 -7.22 12.16
CA GLY A 22 -4.14 -7.73 10.90
C GLY A 22 -5.60 -8.12 11.06
N TYR A 23 -5.94 -8.76 12.17
CA TYR A 23 -7.31 -9.14 12.48
C TYR A 23 -8.23 -7.92 12.63
N ILE A 24 -7.80 -6.88 13.32
CA ILE A 24 -8.57 -5.64 13.46
C ILE A 24 -8.80 -4.97 12.11
N LEU A 25 -7.75 -4.82 11.30
CA LEU A 25 -7.86 -4.21 9.98
C LEU A 25 -8.80 -5.00 9.07
N GLU A 26 -8.75 -6.31 9.12
CA GLU A 26 -9.64 -7.17 8.34
C GLU A 26 -11.10 -7.09 8.82
N THR A 27 -11.34 -7.29 10.11
CA THR A 27 -12.70 -7.40 10.65
C THR A 27 -13.43 -6.07 10.78
N LYS A 28 -12.72 -5.00 11.11
CA LYS A 28 -13.30 -3.68 11.33
C LYS A 28 -13.30 -2.79 10.07
N PHE A 29 -12.32 -2.95 9.21
CA PHE A 29 -12.11 -2.04 8.08
C PHE A 29 -12.08 -2.75 6.72
N GLY A 30 -12.21 -4.06 6.70
CA GLY A 30 -12.24 -4.84 5.45
C GLY A 30 -10.90 -4.87 4.71
N LEU A 31 -9.78 -4.67 5.39
CA LEU A 31 -8.45 -4.65 4.80
C LEU A 31 -7.78 -6.02 4.96
N ASN A 32 -7.45 -6.64 3.85
CA ASN A 32 -6.81 -7.96 3.84
C ASN A 32 -5.36 -7.84 3.36
N LEU A 33 -4.50 -7.42 4.27
CA LEU A 33 -3.09 -7.19 3.97
C LEU A 33 -2.36 -8.50 3.65
N PRO A 34 -1.40 -8.48 2.69
CA PRO A 34 -0.48 -9.60 2.51
C PRO A 34 0.24 -9.95 3.83
N PRO A 35 0.61 -11.24 4.04
CA PRO A 35 1.16 -11.66 5.34
C PRO A 35 2.36 -10.85 5.83
N LYS A 36 3.32 -10.58 4.97
CA LYS A 36 4.49 -9.78 5.37
C LYS A 36 4.17 -8.30 5.58
N MET A 37 3.16 -7.79 4.90
CA MET A 37 2.66 -6.44 5.16
C MET A 37 1.96 -6.36 6.52
N ARG A 38 1.25 -7.42 6.93
CA ARG A 38 0.68 -7.51 8.28
C ARG A 38 1.77 -7.43 9.33
N GLU A 39 2.91 -8.08 9.11
CA GLU A 39 4.05 -7.98 10.02
C GLU A 39 4.59 -6.55 10.10
N ALA A 40 4.78 -5.90 8.97
CA ALA A 40 5.23 -4.51 8.92
C ALA A 40 4.27 -3.58 9.66
N MET A 41 2.97 -3.77 9.47
CA MET A 41 1.94 -3.02 10.18
C MET A 41 1.98 -3.29 11.68
N GLY A 42 2.19 -4.55 12.07
CA GLY A 42 2.33 -4.94 13.47
C GLY A 42 3.49 -4.24 14.16
N TYR A 43 4.63 -4.16 13.50
CA TYR A 43 5.81 -3.43 14.02
C TYR A 43 5.54 -1.93 14.12
N ALA A 44 4.88 -1.35 13.12
CA ALA A 44 4.52 0.07 13.15
C ALA A 44 3.58 0.40 14.31
N ALA A 45 2.56 -0.43 14.52
CA ALA A 45 1.63 -0.27 15.63
C ALA A 45 2.32 -0.43 16.99
N LYS A 46 3.20 -1.42 17.11
CA LYS A 46 3.97 -1.63 18.33
C LYS A 46 4.85 -0.42 18.65
N ALA A 47 5.55 0.12 17.68
CA ALA A 47 6.39 1.30 17.87
C ALA A 47 5.59 2.50 18.39
N VAL A 48 4.41 2.74 17.85
CA VAL A 48 3.53 3.83 18.30
C VAL A 48 3.00 3.56 19.72
N SER A 49 2.58 2.32 19.99
CA SER A 49 2.08 1.92 21.30
C SER A 49 3.16 2.08 22.38
N ASP A 50 4.39 1.64 22.10
CA ASP A 50 5.52 1.78 23.01
C ASP A 50 5.86 3.26 23.26
N HIS A 51 5.88 4.07 22.22
CA HIS A 51 6.17 5.50 22.33
C HIS A 51 5.13 6.24 23.17
N LYS A 52 3.86 5.93 22.96
CA LYS A 52 2.75 6.56 23.69
C LYS A 52 2.50 5.93 25.07
N HIS A 53 3.11 4.80 25.38
CA HIS A 53 2.87 4.02 26.60
C HIS A 53 1.39 3.70 26.83
N LYS A 54 0.66 3.40 25.73
CA LYS A 54 -0.77 3.08 25.83
C LYS A 54 -1.18 2.09 24.74
N GLU A 55 -2.33 1.46 24.97
CA GLU A 55 -2.98 0.64 23.96
C GLU A 55 -3.55 1.50 22.84
N LEU A 56 -3.55 0.97 21.61
CA LEU A 56 -4.12 1.62 20.47
C LEU A 56 -5.55 1.12 20.23
N HIS A 57 -6.46 2.06 19.98
CA HIS A 57 -7.81 1.75 19.55
C HIS A 57 -7.83 1.38 18.06
N PRO A 58 -8.85 0.61 17.59
CA PRO A 58 -8.97 0.27 16.18
C PRO A 58 -8.88 1.46 15.23
N ASP A 59 -9.52 2.59 15.58
CA ASP A 59 -9.45 3.80 14.75
C ASP A 59 -8.05 4.38 14.65
N GLU A 60 -7.26 4.29 15.72
CA GLU A 60 -5.87 4.73 15.73
C GLU A 60 -5.00 3.82 14.84
N ILE A 61 -5.28 2.52 14.85
CA ILE A 61 -4.60 1.54 13.99
C ILE A 61 -4.91 1.82 12.51
N PHE A 62 -6.16 2.08 12.20
CA PHE A 62 -6.58 2.42 10.84
C PHE A 62 -5.95 3.73 10.36
N SER A 63 -5.94 4.76 11.21
CA SER A 63 -5.27 6.03 10.90
C SER A 63 -3.78 5.85 10.67
N LEU A 64 -3.12 5.02 11.48
CA LEU A 64 -1.70 4.69 11.32
C LEU A 64 -1.45 3.98 9.99
N PHE A 65 -2.30 3.02 9.62
CA PHE A 65 -2.21 2.35 8.34
C PHE A 65 -2.31 3.35 7.18
N LYS A 66 -3.29 4.22 7.22
CA LYS A 66 -3.52 5.22 6.18
C LYS A 66 -2.34 6.19 6.04
N SER A 67 -1.81 6.68 7.15
CA SER A 67 -0.70 7.64 7.12
C SER A 67 0.64 7.00 6.74
N THR A 68 0.80 5.71 7.00
CA THR A 68 2.07 5.02 6.76
C THR A 68 2.12 4.34 5.40
N PHE A 69 1.01 3.71 4.98
CA PHE A 69 1.02 2.80 3.84
C PHE A 69 0.03 3.14 2.73
N GLU A 70 -0.95 4.01 2.95
CA GLU A 70 -2.01 4.23 1.98
C GLU A 70 -1.87 5.57 1.26
N ASN A 71 -1.79 5.53 -0.08
CA ASN A 71 -1.77 6.71 -0.94
C ASN A 71 -0.73 7.77 -0.55
N VAL A 72 0.38 7.35 0.01
CA VAL A 72 1.51 8.26 0.33
C VAL A 72 2.30 8.46 -0.95
N VAL A 73 2.18 9.61 -1.57
CA VAL A 73 2.76 9.89 -2.89
C VAL A 73 3.92 10.88 -2.87
N GLU A 74 4.22 11.47 -1.73
CA GLU A 74 5.39 12.32 -1.58
C GLU A 74 6.65 11.49 -1.32
N PRO A 75 7.82 11.81 -1.86
CA PRO A 75 8.11 12.96 -2.73
C PRO A 75 7.88 12.71 -4.23
N TYR A 76 7.39 11.52 -4.62
CA TYR A 76 7.08 11.21 -6.01
C TYR A 76 5.59 11.38 -6.28
N SER A 77 5.24 11.89 -7.45
CA SER A 77 3.86 11.89 -7.90
C SER A 77 3.77 11.43 -9.35
N ILE A 78 2.74 10.66 -9.65
CA ILE A 78 2.46 10.21 -11.02
C ILE A 78 1.33 11.09 -11.57
N ASN A 79 1.67 11.91 -12.55
CA ASN A 79 0.75 12.87 -13.12
C ASN A 79 -0.12 12.25 -14.21
N GLU A 80 0.49 11.41 -15.06
CA GLU A 80 -0.19 10.85 -16.21
C GLU A 80 0.45 9.51 -16.59
N VAL A 81 -0.37 8.54 -17.00
CA VAL A 81 0.08 7.23 -17.47
C VAL A 81 -0.71 6.84 -18.70
N HIS A 82 -0.01 6.46 -19.75
CA HIS A 82 -0.59 5.92 -20.97
C HIS A 82 -0.06 4.51 -21.21
N PHE A 83 -0.93 3.63 -21.68
CA PHE A 83 -0.58 2.24 -21.98
C PHE A 83 -0.87 1.92 -23.43
N GLN A 84 0.00 1.11 -24.03
CA GLN A 84 -0.19 0.56 -25.36
C GLN A 84 0.13 -0.93 -25.34
N GLN A 85 -0.83 -1.75 -25.76
CA GLN A 85 -0.62 -3.19 -25.91
C GLN A 85 0.20 -3.44 -27.17
N LYS A 86 1.26 -4.24 -27.04
CA LYS A 86 2.10 -4.71 -28.15
C LYS A 86 2.20 -6.24 -28.11
N GLU A 87 2.73 -6.84 -29.17
CA GLU A 87 2.84 -8.32 -29.27
C GLU A 87 3.61 -8.92 -28.11
N ASP A 88 4.67 -8.25 -27.67
CA ASP A 88 5.59 -8.74 -26.61
C ASP A 88 5.27 -8.19 -25.22
N GLY A 89 4.13 -7.56 -25.01
CA GLY A 89 3.74 -7.03 -23.72
C GLY A 89 3.11 -5.66 -23.78
N ILE A 90 3.23 -4.91 -22.69
CA ILE A 90 2.64 -3.57 -22.57
C ILE A 90 3.76 -2.54 -22.52
N VAL A 91 3.60 -1.48 -23.31
CA VAL A 91 4.47 -0.29 -23.25
C VAL A 91 3.70 0.81 -22.54
N THR A 92 4.36 1.48 -21.62
CA THR A 92 3.79 2.61 -20.89
C THR A 92 4.62 3.88 -21.09
N ARG A 93 3.91 5.01 -21.08
CA ARG A 93 4.52 6.34 -20.95
C ARG A 93 4.04 6.91 -19.63
N VAL A 94 4.98 7.19 -18.73
CA VAL A 94 4.70 7.71 -17.40
C VAL A 94 5.23 9.12 -17.29
N THR A 95 4.37 10.07 -16.94
CA THR A 95 4.74 11.42 -16.56
C THR A 95 4.73 11.50 -15.04
N SER A 96 5.89 11.73 -14.45
CA SER A 96 6.06 11.75 -13.00
C SER A 96 6.81 13.00 -12.56
N THR A 97 6.59 13.40 -11.32
CA THR A 97 7.24 14.56 -10.70
C THR A 97 7.93 14.13 -9.42
N PHE A 98 9.18 14.56 -9.25
CA PHE A 98 9.95 14.37 -8.03
C PHE A 98 10.61 15.69 -7.69
N ARG A 99 10.29 16.23 -6.50
CA ARG A 99 10.81 17.52 -6.01
C ARG A 99 10.69 18.66 -7.02
N GLY A 100 9.52 18.75 -7.66
CA GLY A 100 9.22 19.79 -8.64
C GLY A 100 9.76 19.58 -10.05
N LYS A 101 10.52 18.50 -10.28
CA LYS A 101 11.05 18.15 -11.59
C LYS A 101 10.16 17.09 -12.25
N THR A 102 9.64 17.42 -13.44
CA THR A 102 8.78 16.51 -14.20
C THR A 102 9.60 15.75 -15.25
N ILE A 103 9.39 14.44 -15.30
CA ILE A 103 10.07 13.53 -16.22
C ILE A 103 9.02 12.70 -16.94
N VAL A 104 9.20 12.51 -18.26
CA VAL A 104 8.41 11.58 -19.07
C VAL A 104 9.30 10.39 -19.41
N THR A 105 8.85 9.18 -19.06
CA THR A 105 9.62 7.96 -19.27
C THR A 105 8.78 6.90 -19.94
N GLU A 106 9.37 6.20 -20.91
CA GLU A 106 8.74 5.05 -21.55
C GLU A 106 9.46 3.77 -21.12
N ALA A 107 8.67 2.74 -20.85
CA ALA A 107 9.17 1.40 -20.53
C ALA A 107 8.15 0.35 -20.91
N SER A 108 8.60 -0.89 -20.98
CA SER A 108 7.74 -2.03 -21.25
C SER A 108 7.75 -3.02 -20.07
N GLY A 109 6.74 -3.87 -20.01
CA GLY A 109 6.64 -4.91 -19.01
C GLY A 109 5.66 -5.97 -19.43
N ASN A 110 5.57 -7.03 -18.63
CA ASN A 110 4.65 -8.15 -18.87
C ASN A 110 3.19 -7.78 -18.58
N GLY A 111 2.98 -6.79 -17.75
CA GLY A 111 1.69 -6.24 -17.40
C GLY A 111 1.78 -4.74 -17.14
N ARG A 112 0.64 -4.12 -16.84
CA ARG A 112 0.57 -2.67 -16.65
C ARG A 112 1.40 -2.19 -15.47
N LEU A 113 1.27 -2.84 -14.31
CA LEU A 113 2.03 -2.45 -13.12
C LEU A 113 3.52 -2.68 -13.31
N ASP A 114 3.91 -3.81 -13.92
CA ASP A 114 5.30 -4.11 -14.24
C ASP A 114 5.91 -3.06 -15.17
N ALA A 115 5.18 -2.63 -16.19
CA ALA A 115 5.63 -1.59 -17.12
C ALA A 115 5.83 -0.25 -16.39
N VAL A 116 4.89 0.16 -15.54
CA VAL A 116 5.02 1.39 -14.73
C VAL A 116 6.21 1.29 -13.78
N SER A 117 6.39 0.15 -13.13
CA SER A 117 7.54 -0.09 -12.26
C SER A 117 8.86 0.06 -13.01
N ASN A 118 8.96 -0.52 -14.20
CA ASN A 118 10.15 -0.39 -15.04
C ASN A 118 10.40 1.06 -15.48
N ALA A 119 9.34 1.81 -15.78
CA ALA A 119 9.45 3.23 -16.11
C ALA A 119 10.00 4.05 -14.93
N LEU A 120 9.50 3.81 -13.71
CA LEU A 120 9.98 4.50 -12.51
C LEU A 120 11.44 4.14 -12.19
N LYS A 121 11.82 2.88 -12.32
CA LYS A 121 13.21 2.45 -12.16
C LYS A 121 14.13 3.18 -13.14
N LYS A 122 13.70 3.31 -14.37
CA LYS A 122 14.47 3.99 -15.42
C LYS A 122 14.56 5.50 -15.17
N ALA A 123 13.45 6.13 -14.80
CA ALA A 123 13.36 7.57 -14.57
C ALA A 123 14.24 8.04 -13.41
N TYR A 124 14.31 7.27 -12.34
CA TYR A 124 14.96 7.67 -11.09
C TYR A 124 16.11 6.76 -10.69
N GLU A 125 16.55 5.89 -11.59
CA GLU A 125 17.65 4.94 -11.35
C GLU A 125 17.44 4.11 -10.08
N LEU A 126 16.19 3.72 -9.84
CA LEU A 126 15.83 2.92 -8.67
C LEU A 126 16.16 1.45 -8.86
N LYS A 127 16.61 0.83 -7.79
CA LYS A 127 16.92 -0.60 -7.77
C LYS A 127 16.04 -1.27 -6.71
N TYR A 128 15.05 -2.01 -7.17
CA TYR A 128 14.18 -2.81 -6.31
C TYR A 128 13.55 -3.93 -7.15
N THR A 129 13.00 -4.92 -6.48
CA THR A 129 12.21 -5.97 -7.12
C THR A 129 10.77 -5.83 -6.68
N LEU A 130 9.85 -5.82 -7.62
CA LEU A 130 8.41 -5.89 -7.34
C LEU A 130 8.10 -7.33 -6.94
N GLU A 131 7.86 -7.57 -5.65
CA GLU A 131 7.76 -8.91 -5.10
C GLU A 131 6.32 -9.35 -4.86
N THR A 132 5.49 -8.47 -4.33
CA THR A 132 4.11 -8.79 -3.96
C THR A 132 3.14 -7.79 -4.56
N TYR A 133 2.07 -8.31 -5.14
CA TYR A 133 0.94 -7.53 -5.61
C TYR A 133 -0.34 -8.28 -5.30
N GLN A 134 -1.27 -7.63 -4.60
CA GLN A 134 -2.60 -8.16 -4.32
C GLN A 134 -3.61 -7.01 -4.39
N GLU A 135 -4.84 -7.36 -4.73
CA GLU A 135 -5.92 -6.39 -4.82
C GLU A 135 -7.25 -7.01 -4.41
N HIS A 136 -8.15 -6.19 -3.91
CA HIS A 136 -9.54 -6.59 -3.68
C HIS A 136 -10.46 -5.38 -3.66
N ALA A 137 -11.75 -5.63 -3.84
CA ALA A 137 -12.76 -4.60 -3.72
C ALA A 137 -12.98 -4.23 -2.25
N LEU A 138 -13.23 -2.97 -1.99
CA LEU A 138 -13.70 -2.50 -0.69
C LEU A 138 -15.22 -2.55 -0.69
N GLU A 139 -15.79 -3.39 0.17
CA GLU A 139 -17.20 -3.72 0.17
C GLU A 139 -18.15 -2.61 0.62
N GLN A 140 -17.62 -1.51 1.06
CA GLN A 140 -18.47 -0.46 1.60
C GLN A 140 -18.67 0.67 0.62
N SER A 141 -19.90 0.86 0.26
CA SER A 141 -20.47 2.01 -0.38
C SER A 141 -20.67 1.91 -1.88
N SER A 142 -21.60 2.72 -2.32
CA SER A 142 -21.92 3.04 -3.70
C SER A 142 -20.76 3.54 -4.56
N SER A 143 -19.58 3.73 -3.98
CA SER A 143 -18.42 4.31 -4.69
C SER A 143 -17.51 3.27 -5.34
N SER A 144 -17.74 1.97 -5.13
CA SER A 144 -17.01 0.86 -5.78
C SER A 144 -15.50 1.04 -5.83
N LYS A 145 -14.90 1.32 -4.68
CA LYS A 145 -13.43 1.47 -4.58
C LYS A 145 -12.76 0.11 -4.47
N ALA A 146 -11.55 0.04 -5.01
CA ALA A 146 -10.66 -1.11 -4.83
C ALA A 146 -9.42 -0.68 -4.07
N ILE A 147 -8.82 -1.62 -3.38
CA ILE A 147 -7.52 -1.43 -2.74
C ILE A 147 -6.50 -2.38 -3.36
N ALA A 148 -5.31 -1.87 -3.60
CA ALA A 148 -4.16 -2.66 -4.02
C ALA A 148 -3.06 -2.57 -2.97
N TYR A 149 -2.34 -3.67 -2.80
CA TYR A 149 -1.18 -3.75 -1.91
C TYR A 149 0.04 -4.12 -2.74
N VAL A 150 1.11 -3.37 -2.59
CA VAL A 150 2.37 -3.62 -3.29
C VAL A 150 3.50 -3.77 -2.28
N GLY A 151 4.29 -4.82 -2.43
CA GLY A 151 5.52 -5.04 -1.69
C GLY A 151 6.71 -5.05 -2.64
N ILE A 152 7.71 -4.26 -2.33
CA ILE A 152 8.96 -4.21 -3.06
C ILE A 152 10.10 -4.67 -2.16
N ARG A 153 11.10 -5.29 -2.77
CA ARG A 153 12.33 -5.67 -2.08
C ARG A 153 13.47 -4.75 -2.50
N LYS A 154 14.08 -4.11 -1.53
CA LYS A 154 15.23 -3.23 -1.76
C LYS A 154 16.52 -4.03 -1.92
N PRO A 155 17.59 -3.41 -2.46
CA PRO A 155 18.88 -4.11 -2.62
C PRO A 155 19.46 -4.67 -1.32
N ASP A 156 19.16 -4.07 -0.18
CA ASP A 156 19.60 -4.55 1.14
C ASP A 156 18.79 -5.74 1.67
N GLY A 157 17.80 -6.22 0.90
CA GLY A 157 16.93 -7.33 1.27
C GLY A 157 15.70 -6.95 2.08
N THR A 158 15.55 -5.70 2.48
CA THR A 158 14.37 -5.26 3.23
C THR A 158 13.16 -5.05 2.32
N LEU A 159 11.97 -5.23 2.89
CA LEU A 159 10.70 -5.02 2.20
C LEU A 159 10.14 -3.64 2.53
N ALA A 160 9.56 -3.00 1.52
CA ALA A 160 8.76 -1.79 1.71
C ALA A 160 7.37 -2.03 1.14
N TRP A 161 6.36 -1.44 1.76
CA TRP A 161 4.96 -1.70 1.46
C TRP A 161 4.20 -0.43 1.18
N GLY A 162 3.25 -0.53 0.26
CA GLY A 162 2.32 0.52 -0.03
C GLY A 162 0.94 -0.03 -0.35
N ALA A 163 -0.07 0.77 -0.10
CA ALA A 163 -1.44 0.49 -0.48
C ALA A 163 -2.00 1.69 -1.24
N GLY A 164 -2.83 1.42 -2.23
CA GLY A 164 -3.53 2.44 -3.00
C GLY A 164 -5.01 2.16 -3.03
N VAL A 165 -5.82 3.19 -2.89
CA VAL A 165 -7.28 3.09 -2.92
C VAL A 165 -7.81 4.02 -4.01
N ASP A 166 -8.53 3.47 -4.96
CA ASP A 166 -9.13 4.23 -6.05
C ASP A 166 -10.27 3.43 -6.68
N GLN A 167 -11.16 4.10 -7.38
CA GLN A 167 -12.20 3.44 -8.18
C GLN A 167 -11.59 2.69 -9.37
N ASP A 168 -10.50 3.22 -9.93
CA ASP A 168 -9.73 2.56 -10.98
C ASP A 168 -8.65 1.69 -10.34
N ILE A 169 -8.70 0.39 -10.57
CA ILE A 169 -7.74 -0.56 -10.00
C ILE A 169 -6.30 -0.30 -10.48
N ILE A 170 -6.13 0.18 -11.69
CA ILE A 170 -4.80 0.53 -12.21
C ILE A 170 -4.25 1.72 -11.44
N ARG A 171 -5.06 2.74 -11.16
CA ARG A 171 -4.64 3.88 -10.34
C ARG A 171 -4.33 3.48 -8.91
N ALA A 172 -5.17 2.63 -8.31
CA ALA A 172 -4.92 2.08 -6.99
C ALA A 172 -3.57 1.34 -6.94
N SER A 173 -3.29 0.53 -7.94
CA SER A 173 -2.04 -0.22 -8.05
C SER A 173 -0.82 0.69 -8.19
N ILE A 174 -0.93 1.75 -9.00
CA ILE A 174 0.14 2.73 -9.17
C ILE A 174 0.39 3.49 -7.87
N ASP A 175 -0.66 3.93 -7.19
CA ASP A 175 -0.54 4.64 -5.92
C ASP A 175 0.09 3.75 -4.84
N ALA A 176 -0.25 2.46 -4.83
CA ALA A 176 0.38 1.48 -3.93
C ALA A 176 1.88 1.35 -4.23
N LEU A 177 2.26 1.25 -5.49
CA LEU A 177 3.66 1.15 -5.91
C LEU A 177 4.45 2.41 -5.52
N VAL A 178 3.91 3.58 -5.76
CA VAL A 178 4.56 4.86 -5.41
C VAL A 178 4.75 4.98 -3.89
N THR A 179 3.76 4.54 -3.11
CA THR A 179 3.85 4.53 -1.65
C THR A 179 4.93 3.57 -1.16
N ALA A 180 5.05 2.41 -1.79
CA ALA A 180 6.08 1.44 -1.46
C ALA A 180 7.46 1.96 -1.88
#